data_8ee9b36644298f869931f291a990595d
#
_entry.id   8ee9b36644298f869931f291a990595d
#
_cell.length_a   1.000
_cell.length_b   1.000
_cell.length_c   1.000
_cell.angle_alpha   90.00
_cell.angle_beta   90.00
_cell.angle_gamma   90.00
#
_symmetry.space_group_name_H-M   'P 1'
#
loop_
_entity.id
_entity.type
_entity.pdbx_description
1 polymer ?
#
loop_
_entity_poly.entity_id
_entity_poly.type
_entity_poly.pdbx_seq_one_letter_code
_entity_poly.pdbx_strand_id
1 'polypeptide(L)'
;NAQPEEIFKKRTEFGIDQSIHLLTKIIDTSDDKNKRIDAVKYLGLASKEAPNLKQECFDTLENIFISEKNKDIKCEAAKALGRLKLTKSLKPLLWGLENSTDDSQLRLAVLKAIRKTKFKEEIINLFIKELDSSHKKITAYVKDQLLVLNPELLVNKLIGSLGNKNLSNKVKVEIIKLIGYEISSLNATFKDSSYIKIKYPEIISNLINQKEVLLAEISQILKKEDRILLESSITILNFLKEEIKEDIIKLLLTDNFLVKKNAIIIAGKLELVEAADLLVQNLDSLYNEVSLASIEALGEIGDVSSVPDLIDILNIEDITFEYSDIDMKFQIMDAVKKIYLKHETVPYDALYDYLNMQNDTIRESVAFILGEIGKDEFVNPLINLLNIRNVDVKKNAIIALGKIGHINAIDHLLEIIKNEKAYWLIKKVTTDALFNILQQNWYKFDSDDKELNRSLNKKIATIIEYLREEEKENYKVKLGLIKLLETFGDERALDALLKRVNDFHRVVRIHASNAIKKIEERLELLDVD
;
A
#
# COMPACT_ATOMS: atom_id res chain seq x y z
N ASN A 1 -51.51 16.90 32.41
CA ASN A 1 -50.10 17.34 32.20
C ASN A 1 -49.07 16.23 32.15
N ALA A 2 -49.47 14.99 31.83
CA ALA A 2 -48.54 13.87 31.78
C ALA A 2 -47.48 14.07 30.66
N GLN A 3 -46.24 13.74 30.98
CA GLN A 3 -45.17 13.77 29.97
C GLN A 3 -45.24 12.52 29.07
N PRO A 4 -44.95 12.63 27.77
CA PRO A 4 -45.00 11.49 26.84
C PRO A 4 -44.20 10.28 27.28
N GLU A 5 -43.06 10.50 27.91
CA GLU A 5 -42.22 9.43 28.46
C GLU A 5 -42.90 8.68 29.61
N GLU A 6 -43.61 9.39 30.50
CA GLU A 6 -44.36 8.79 31.61
C GLU A 6 -45.53 7.95 31.11
N ILE A 7 -46.27 8.46 30.11
CA ILE A 7 -47.35 7.71 29.47
C ILE A 7 -46.80 6.39 28.88
N PHE A 8 -45.67 6.46 28.20
CA PHE A 8 -45.06 5.27 27.60
C PHE A 8 -44.52 4.30 28.68
N LYS A 9 -43.89 4.79 29.75
CA LYS A 9 -43.42 3.96 30.86
C LYS A 9 -44.54 3.23 31.58
N LYS A 10 -45.70 3.90 31.76
CA LYS A 10 -46.88 3.35 32.42
C LYS A 10 -47.89 2.67 31.46
N ARG A 11 -47.49 2.36 30.23
CA ARG A 11 -48.41 1.80 29.22
C ARG A 11 -48.99 0.43 29.58
N THR A 12 -48.33 -0.32 30.47
CA THR A 12 -48.86 -1.58 31.00
C THR A 12 -49.91 -1.35 32.06
N GLU A 13 -49.88 -0.22 32.77
CA GLU A 13 -50.86 0.17 33.79
C GLU A 13 -52.10 0.81 33.16
N PHE A 14 -51.90 1.69 32.17
CA PHE A 14 -53.01 2.40 31.49
C PHE A 14 -53.66 1.57 30.36
N GLY A 15 -53.01 0.51 29.91
CA GLY A 15 -53.32 -0.13 28.66
C GLY A 15 -52.66 0.54 27.46
N ILE A 16 -52.16 -0.26 26.53
CA ILE A 16 -51.38 0.20 25.37
C ILE A 16 -52.25 1.10 24.45
N ASP A 17 -53.52 0.75 24.26
CA ASP A 17 -54.47 1.48 23.41
C ASP A 17 -54.75 2.89 23.97
N GLN A 18 -54.98 3.01 25.29
CA GLN A 18 -55.16 4.29 25.94
C GLN A 18 -53.89 5.15 25.90
N SER A 19 -52.72 4.52 26.02
CA SER A 19 -51.43 5.22 25.92
C SER A 19 -51.21 5.79 24.50
N ILE A 20 -51.57 5.05 23.46
CA ILE A 20 -51.52 5.49 22.06
C ILE A 20 -52.45 6.71 21.88
N HIS A 21 -53.70 6.63 22.37
CA HIS A 21 -54.65 7.70 22.25
C HIS A 21 -54.20 8.98 22.99
N LEU A 22 -53.61 8.85 24.19
CA LEU A 22 -53.06 9.98 24.93
C LEU A 22 -51.87 10.62 24.22
N LEU A 23 -50.96 9.80 23.63
CA LEU A 23 -49.83 10.31 22.85
C LEU A 23 -50.29 11.04 21.60
N THR A 24 -51.26 10.50 20.86
CA THR A 24 -51.89 11.16 19.70
C THR A 24 -52.51 12.50 20.09
N LYS A 25 -53.26 12.53 21.20
CA LYS A 25 -53.83 13.78 21.70
C LYS A 25 -52.79 14.85 22.01
N ILE A 26 -51.63 14.47 22.61
CA ILE A 26 -50.53 15.41 22.88
C ILE A 26 -49.94 15.94 21.58
N ILE A 27 -49.79 15.11 20.55
CA ILE A 27 -49.30 15.53 19.25
C ILE A 27 -50.18 16.62 18.64
N ASP A 28 -51.49 16.46 18.74
CA ASP A 28 -52.47 17.35 18.12
C ASP A 28 -52.69 18.65 18.92
N THR A 29 -52.60 18.61 20.25
CA THR A 29 -53.02 19.71 21.11
C THR A 29 -51.90 20.44 21.83
N SER A 30 -50.67 19.95 21.85
CA SER A 30 -49.59 20.59 22.58
C SER A 30 -48.91 21.69 21.76
N ASP A 31 -48.73 22.87 22.35
CA ASP A 31 -47.92 23.95 21.78
C ASP A 31 -46.41 23.74 22.02
N ASP A 32 -46.04 22.86 22.97
CA ASP A 32 -44.63 22.57 23.28
C ASP A 32 -44.04 21.64 22.23
N LYS A 33 -43.10 22.18 21.47
CA LYS A 33 -42.36 21.46 20.42
C LYS A 33 -41.68 20.18 20.94
N ASN A 34 -40.99 20.25 22.07
CA ASN A 34 -40.27 19.11 22.61
C ASN A 34 -41.19 18.00 23.07
N LYS A 35 -42.30 18.38 23.67
CA LYS A 35 -43.34 17.46 24.09
C LYS A 35 -44.01 16.76 22.91
N ARG A 36 -44.21 17.49 21.79
CA ARG A 36 -44.72 16.90 20.53
C ARG A 36 -43.69 15.92 19.91
N ILE A 37 -42.40 16.27 19.90
CA ILE A 37 -41.34 15.37 19.41
C ILE A 37 -41.34 14.08 20.22
N ASP A 38 -41.35 14.17 21.55
CA ASP A 38 -41.38 13.02 22.42
C ASP A 38 -42.64 12.19 22.25
N ALA A 39 -43.79 12.81 22.08
CA ALA A 39 -45.05 12.11 21.83
C ALA A 39 -45.00 11.31 20.50
N VAL A 40 -44.49 11.88 19.41
CA VAL A 40 -44.25 11.18 18.13
C VAL A 40 -43.27 10.01 18.29
N LYS A 41 -42.18 10.21 19.04
CA LYS A 41 -41.20 9.17 19.33
C LYS A 41 -41.83 7.98 20.06
N TYR A 42 -42.60 8.26 21.15
CA TYR A 42 -43.21 7.23 21.96
C TYR A 42 -44.42 6.58 21.30
N LEU A 43 -45.16 7.28 20.46
CA LEU A 43 -46.20 6.71 19.58
C LEU A 43 -45.58 5.64 18.66
N GLY A 44 -44.45 5.97 18.00
CA GLY A 44 -43.72 5.00 17.14
C GLY A 44 -43.12 3.82 17.91
N LEU A 45 -42.92 3.93 19.21
CA LEU A 45 -42.48 2.81 20.07
C LEU A 45 -43.65 1.95 20.53
N ALA A 46 -44.73 2.59 21.01
CA ALA A 46 -45.94 1.93 21.49
C ALA A 46 -46.65 1.12 20.38
N SER A 47 -46.64 1.63 19.17
CA SER A 47 -47.24 0.97 18.00
C SER A 47 -46.71 -0.43 17.69
N LYS A 48 -45.52 -0.79 18.21
CA LYS A 48 -44.96 -2.15 18.07
C LYS A 48 -45.70 -3.17 18.94
N GLU A 49 -46.23 -2.72 20.06
CA GLU A 49 -46.87 -3.56 21.07
C GLU A 49 -48.41 -3.62 20.85
N ALA A 50 -48.92 -2.80 19.95
CA ALA A 50 -50.35 -2.72 19.62
C ALA A 50 -50.63 -3.09 18.13
N PRO A 51 -50.61 -4.38 17.76
CA PRO A 51 -50.83 -4.81 16.38
C PRO A 51 -52.17 -4.30 15.80
N ASN A 52 -53.22 -4.22 16.62
CA ASN A 52 -54.57 -3.81 16.23
C ASN A 52 -54.65 -2.31 15.88
N LEU A 53 -53.84 -1.45 16.54
CA LEU A 53 -53.77 -0.02 16.30
C LEU A 53 -52.64 0.41 15.36
N LYS A 54 -51.96 -0.54 14.80
CA LYS A 54 -50.79 -0.26 13.94
C LYS A 54 -51.15 0.55 12.70
N GLN A 55 -52.37 0.36 12.17
CA GLN A 55 -52.91 1.14 11.07
C GLN A 55 -53.16 2.60 11.48
N GLU A 56 -53.82 2.82 12.58
CA GLU A 56 -54.14 4.16 13.12
C GLU A 56 -52.85 4.96 13.44
N CYS A 57 -51.88 4.29 14.08
CA CYS A 57 -50.57 4.88 14.32
C CYS A 57 -49.85 5.25 13.02
N PHE A 58 -49.97 4.42 11.98
CA PHE A 58 -49.40 4.74 10.67
C PHE A 58 -50.06 5.99 10.07
N ASP A 59 -51.39 6.05 10.03
CA ASP A 59 -52.15 7.15 9.43
C ASP A 59 -51.82 8.48 10.16
N THR A 60 -51.73 8.44 11.48
CA THR A 60 -51.30 9.59 12.30
C THR A 60 -49.88 10.04 11.96
N LEU A 61 -48.91 9.10 11.94
CA LEU A 61 -47.51 9.41 11.68
C LEU A 61 -47.28 9.87 10.24
N GLU A 62 -48.02 9.29 9.26
CA GLU A 62 -47.97 9.72 7.86
C GLU A 62 -48.48 11.15 7.71
N ASN A 63 -49.65 11.49 8.34
CA ASN A 63 -50.18 12.83 8.31
C ASN A 63 -49.22 13.85 8.90
N ILE A 64 -48.61 13.55 10.07
CA ILE A 64 -47.61 14.41 10.68
C ILE A 64 -46.42 14.58 9.75
N PHE A 65 -45.91 13.49 9.20
CA PHE A 65 -44.73 13.53 8.32
C PHE A 65 -44.97 14.40 7.07
N ILE A 66 -46.16 14.38 6.51
CA ILE A 66 -46.51 15.15 5.30
C ILE A 66 -46.85 16.61 5.66
N SER A 67 -47.70 16.84 6.63
CA SER A 67 -48.33 18.16 6.87
C SER A 67 -47.57 19.05 7.87
N GLU A 68 -46.74 18.49 8.75
CA GLU A 68 -46.04 19.24 9.79
C GLU A 68 -45.05 20.26 9.21
N LYS A 69 -45.00 21.47 9.76
CA LYS A 69 -44.04 22.51 9.35
C LYS A 69 -42.72 22.43 10.08
N ASN A 70 -42.73 21.91 11.31
CA ASN A 70 -41.53 21.82 12.12
C ASN A 70 -40.67 20.63 11.69
N LYS A 71 -39.45 20.92 11.30
CA LYS A 71 -38.49 19.92 10.76
C LYS A 71 -38.12 18.81 11.75
N ASP A 72 -37.97 19.13 13.04
CA ASP A 72 -37.58 18.15 14.05
C ASP A 72 -38.70 17.15 14.31
N ILE A 73 -39.94 17.61 14.31
CA ILE A 73 -41.14 16.76 14.42
C ILE A 73 -41.26 15.87 13.18
N LYS A 74 -41.04 16.42 11.97
CA LYS A 74 -40.99 15.63 10.72
C LYS A 74 -39.90 14.56 10.78
N CYS A 75 -38.72 14.91 11.26
CA CYS A 75 -37.62 13.96 11.40
C CYS A 75 -37.99 12.79 12.34
N GLU A 76 -38.67 13.10 13.45
CA GLU A 76 -39.08 12.06 14.40
C GLU A 76 -40.23 11.21 13.85
N ALA A 77 -41.18 11.83 13.10
CA ALA A 77 -42.23 11.10 12.40
C ALA A 77 -41.66 10.13 11.35
N ALA A 78 -40.67 10.57 10.57
CA ALA A 78 -39.95 9.68 9.64
C ALA A 78 -39.30 8.47 10.37
N LYS A 79 -38.61 8.72 11.49
CA LYS A 79 -38.04 7.66 12.31
C LYS A 79 -39.11 6.71 12.88
N ALA A 80 -40.26 7.24 13.29
CA ALA A 80 -41.38 6.46 13.81
C ALA A 80 -41.99 5.58 12.71
N LEU A 81 -42.24 6.12 11.51
CA LEU A 81 -42.68 5.36 10.34
C LEU A 81 -41.73 4.20 10.00
N GLY A 82 -40.41 4.42 10.09
CA GLY A 82 -39.40 3.35 9.93
C GLY A 82 -39.49 2.26 11.02
N ARG A 83 -39.83 2.64 12.27
CA ARG A 83 -40.01 1.69 13.38
C ARG A 83 -41.22 0.78 13.20
N LEU A 84 -42.26 1.21 12.50
CA LEU A 84 -43.42 0.39 12.20
C LEU A 84 -43.10 -0.83 11.33
N LYS A 85 -42.05 -0.78 10.54
CA LYS A 85 -41.64 -1.82 9.58
C LYS A 85 -42.76 -2.25 8.61
N LEU A 86 -43.67 -1.32 8.27
CA LEU A 86 -44.75 -1.56 7.30
C LEU A 86 -44.24 -1.25 5.89
N THR A 87 -44.58 -2.11 4.93
CA THR A 87 -44.21 -1.88 3.52
C THR A 87 -44.84 -0.58 2.99
N LYS A 88 -46.06 -0.26 3.41
CA LYS A 88 -46.76 0.98 3.04
C LYS A 88 -46.07 2.26 3.54
N SER A 89 -45.22 2.19 4.61
CA SER A 89 -44.43 3.33 5.07
C SER A 89 -43.41 3.80 4.03
N LEU A 90 -43.08 2.97 3.05
CA LEU A 90 -42.10 3.31 2.00
C LEU A 90 -42.62 4.48 1.13
N LYS A 91 -43.90 4.49 0.78
CA LYS A 91 -44.50 5.52 -0.10
C LYS A 91 -44.34 6.94 0.46
N PRO A 92 -44.80 7.26 1.69
CA PRO A 92 -44.60 8.59 2.27
C PRO A 92 -43.12 8.93 2.49
N LEU A 93 -42.29 7.95 2.85
CA LEU A 93 -40.87 8.18 3.04
C LEU A 93 -40.17 8.53 1.71
N LEU A 94 -40.49 7.88 0.59
CA LEU A 94 -39.97 8.23 -0.74
C LEU A 94 -40.43 9.65 -1.15
N TRP A 95 -41.71 9.97 -0.95
CA TRP A 95 -42.20 11.33 -1.17
C TRP A 95 -41.42 12.37 -0.34
N GLY A 96 -41.15 12.07 0.93
CA GLY A 96 -40.36 12.94 1.81
C GLY A 96 -38.94 13.12 1.32
N LEU A 97 -38.30 12.07 0.73
CA LEU A 97 -36.99 12.17 0.16
C LEU A 97 -36.93 13.08 -1.06
N GLU A 98 -37.94 13.01 -1.94
CA GLU A 98 -38.06 13.86 -3.12
C GLU A 98 -38.27 15.33 -2.75
N ASN A 99 -39.00 15.61 -1.63
CA ASN A 99 -39.35 16.94 -1.17
C ASN A 99 -38.39 17.50 -0.08
N SER A 100 -37.28 16.83 0.22
CA SER A 100 -36.32 17.26 1.25
C SER A 100 -34.91 17.52 0.67
N THR A 101 -34.83 18.02 -0.56
CA THR A 101 -33.57 18.23 -1.27
C THR A 101 -32.58 19.10 -0.51
N ASP A 102 -33.04 20.15 0.14
CA ASP A 102 -32.20 21.15 0.82
C ASP A 102 -32.04 20.91 2.32
N ASP A 103 -32.73 19.91 2.88
CA ASP A 103 -32.67 19.57 4.31
C ASP A 103 -31.94 18.26 4.57
N SER A 104 -30.65 18.37 4.82
CA SER A 104 -29.79 17.20 5.06
C SER A 104 -30.19 16.38 6.30
N GLN A 105 -30.73 17.02 7.34
CA GLN A 105 -31.13 16.33 8.56
C GLN A 105 -32.40 15.49 8.32
N LEU A 106 -33.41 16.09 7.69
CA LEU A 106 -34.62 15.37 7.33
C LEU A 106 -34.36 14.25 6.33
N ARG A 107 -33.54 14.54 5.28
CA ARG A 107 -33.14 13.56 4.29
C ARG A 107 -32.45 12.35 4.91
N LEU A 108 -31.49 12.57 5.83
CA LEU A 108 -30.84 11.50 6.55
C LEU A 108 -31.79 10.70 7.46
N ALA A 109 -32.75 11.38 8.12
CA ALA A 109 -33.75 10.71 8.95
C ALA A 109 -34.64 9.79 8.10
N VAL A 110 -35.05 10.27 6.93
CA VAL A 110 -35.87 9.51 5.96
C VAL A 110 -35.11 8.29 5.44
N LEU A 111 -33.83 8.45 5.02
CA LEU A 111 -33.00 7.32 4.56
C LEU A 111 -32.83 6.25 5.65
N LYS A 112 -32.61 6.68 6.91
CA LYS A 112 -32.56 5.78 8.06
C LYS A 112 -33.89 5.06 8.31
N ALA A 113 -34.98 5.71 8.04
CA ALA A 113 -36.32 5.12 8.16
C ALA A 113 -36.60 4.10 7.04
N ILE A 114 -36.28 4.46 5.79
CA ILE A 114 -36.39 3.55 4.62
C ILE A 114 -35.56 2.27 4.85
N ARG A 115 -34.34 2.38 5.38
CA ARG A 115 -33.50 1.21 5.67
C ARG A 115 -34.13 0.23 6.67
N LYS A 116 -35.00 0.70 7.56
CA LYS A 116 -35.72 -0.14 8.54
C LYS A 116 -36.94 -0.85 7.97
N THR A 117 -37.44 -0.43 6.84
CA THR A 117 -38.49 -1.14 6.10
C THR A 117 -37.86 -2.40 5.46
N LYS A 118 -38.65 -3.27 4.81
CA LYS A 118 -38.09 -4.44 4.13
C LYS A 118 -37.16 -3.99 2.99
N PHE A 119 -35.89 -4.40 3.07
CA PHE A 119 -34.86 -4.03 2.11
C PHE A 119 -35.07 -4.79 0.80
N LYS A 120 -35.59 -4.10 -0.22
CA LYS A 120 -35.79 -4.60 -1.58
C LYS A 120 -34.75 -4.00 -2.53
N GLU A 121 -34.59 -4.58 -3.71
CA GLU A 121 -33.68 -4.09 -4.76
C GLU A 121 -33.89 -2.60 -5.10
N GLU A 122 -35.12 -2.13 -5.10
CA GLU A 122 -35.48 -0.73 -5.35
C GLU A 122 -34.80 0.25 -4.37
N ILE A 123 -34.61 -0.20 -3.11
CA ILE A 123 -33.93 0.60 -2.09
C ILE A 123 -32.41 0.66 -2.37
N ILE A 124 -31.80 -0.40 -2.91
CA ILE A 124 -30.38 -0.39 -3.30
C ILE A 124 -30.17 0.69 -4.37
N ASN A 125 -30.98 0.71 -5.42
CA ASN A 125 -30.89 1.70 -6.49
C ASN A 125 -31.10 3.13 -5.98
N LEU A 126 -31.99 3.31 -5.00
CA LEU A 126 -32.18 4.59 -4.33
C LEU A 126 -30.90 5.02 -3.59
N PHE A 127 -30.28 4.13 -2.83
CA PHE A 127 -29.03 4.44 -2.12
C PHE A 127 -27.88 4.73 -3.08
N ILE A 128 -27.80 4.03 -4.21
CA ILE A 128 -26.81 4.35 -5.27
C ILE A 128 -27.01 5.79 -5.78
N LYS A 129 -28.25 6.24 -6.02
CA LYS A 129 -28.53 7.63 -6.42
C LYS A 129 -28.11 8.64 -5.34
N GLU A 130 -28.31 8.30 -4.07
CA GLU A 130 -27.98 9.17 -2.93
C GLU A 130 -26.45 9.37 -2.73
N LEU A 131 -25.61 8.60 -3.41
CA LEU A 131 -24.17 8.88 -3.49
C LEU A 131 -23.85 10.24 -4.15
N ASP A 132 -24.82 10.82 -4.87
CA ASP A 132 -24.71 12.16 -5.47
C ASP A 132 -24.85 13.31 -4.47
N SER A 133 -25.33 13.03 -3.27
CA SER A 133 -25.58 14.07 -2.26
C SER A 133 -24.33 14.93 -2.02
N SER A 134 -24.53 16.25 -1.93
CA SER A 134 -23.50 17.22 -1.53
C SER A 134 -23.13 17.10 -0.05
N HIS A 135 -23.98 16.49 0.76
CA HIS A 135 -23.81 16.36 2.20
C HIS A 135 -23.00 15.13 2.59
N LYS A 136 -21.78 15.31 3.09
CA LYS A 136 -20.85 14.22 3.49
C LYS A 136 -21.48 13.21 4.46
N LYS A 137 -22.38 13.64 5.39
CA LYS A 137 -23.05 12.73 6.32
C LYS A 137 -24.02 11.78 5.63
N ILE A 138 -24.66 12.21 4.54
CA ILE A 138 -25.58 11.37 3.76
C ILE A 138 -24.78 10.36 2.95
N THR A 139 -23.77 10.82 2.21
CA THR A 139 -22.93 9.93 1.39
C THR A 139 -22.20 8.89 2.25
N ALA A 140 -21.69 9.27 3.42
CA ALA A 140 -21.08 8.33 4.35
C ALA A 140 -22.07 7.28 4.84
N TYR A 141 -23.24 7.71 5.32
CA TYR A 141 -24.30 6.79 5.77
C TYR A 141 -24.73 5.82 4.68
N VAL A 142 -24.91 6.31 3.45
CA VAL A 142 -25.33 5.49 2.33
C VAL A 142 -24.27 4.45 1.97
N LYS A 143 -23.00 4.83 1.93
CA LYS A 143 -21.87 3.90 1.73
C LYS A 143 -21.85 2.79 2.78
N ASP A 144 -21.94 3.16 4.06
CA ASP A 144 -21.99 2.20 5.17
C ASP A 144 -23.14 1.21 5.02
N GLN A 145 -24.32 1.68 4.56
CA GLN A 145 -25.46 0.80 4.37
C GLN A 145 -25.35 -0.11 3.14
N LEU A 146 -24.68 0.33 2.09
CA LEU A 146 -24.37 -0.49 0.91
C LEU A 146 -23.35 -1.59 1.27
N LEU A 147 -22.30 -1.24 2.00
CA LEU A 147 -21.23 -2.18 2.40
C LEU A 147 -21.68 -3.27 3.41
N VAL A 148 -22.86 -3.13 4.03
CA VAL A 148 -23.45 -4.19 4.89
C VAL A 148 -24.18 -5.26 4.08
N LEU A 149 -24.36 -5.07 2.77
CA LEU A 149 -24.99 -6.04 1.90
C LEU A 149 -24.09 -7.24 1.64
N ASN A 150 -24.68 -8.32 1.14
CA ASN A 150 -23.89 -9.41 0.60
C ASN A 150 -23.00 -8.88 -0.53
N PRO A 151 -21.67 -9.15 -0.51
CA PRO A 151 -20.73 -8.61 -1.49
C PRO A 151 -21.12 -8.89 -2.94
N GLU A 152 -21.57 -10.11 -3.24
CA GLU A 152 -21.98 -10.51 -4.58
C GLU A 152 -23.19 -9.70 -5.07
N LEU A 153 -24.22 -9.57 -4.22
CA LEU A 153 -25.39 -8.75 -4.54
C LEU A 153 -25.01 -7.29 -4.76
N LEU A 154 -24.16 -6.72 -3.89
CA LEU A 154 -23.72 -5.33 -3.98
C LEU A 154 -22.94 -5.09 -5.27
N VAL A 155 -21.88 -5.87 -5.51
CA VAL A 155 -21.01 -5.70 -6.68
C VAL A 155 -21.81 -5.83 -7.97
N ASN A 156 -22.68 -6.85 -8.07
CA ASN A 156 -23.52 -7.05 -9.25
C ASN A 156 -24.48 -5.88 -9.50
N LYS A 157 -25.07 -5.30 -8.45
CA LYS A 157 -25.93 -4.11 -8.56
C LYS A 157 -25.15 -2.85 -8.96
N LEU A 158 -23.95 -2.68 -8.40
CA LEU A 158 -23.09 -1.55 -8.73
C LEU A 158 -22.63 -1.62 -10.19
N ILE A 159 -22.17 -2.78 -10.67
CA ILE A 159 -21.78 -3.00 -12.08
C ILE A 159 -22.95 -2.70 -13.01
N GLY A 160 -24.14 -3.28 -12.74
CA GLY A 160 -25.32 -3.04 -13.55
C GLY A 160 -25.80 -1.59 -13.58
N SER A 161 -25.42 -0.79 -12.56
CA SER A 161 -25.76 0.64 -12.49
C SER A 161 -24.84 1.54 -13.31
N LEU A 162 -23.60 1.10 -13.63
CA LEU A 162 -22.62 1.93 -14.35
C LEU A 162 -23.12 2.38 -15.73
N GLY A 163 -23.87 1.53 -16.44
CA GLY A 163 -24.44 1.84 -17.74
C GLY A 163 -25.63 2.84 -17.71
N ASN A 164 -26.10 3.21 -16.53
CA ASN A 164 -27.23 4.13 -16.40
C ASN A 164 -26.81 5.57 -16.73
N LYS A 165 -27.29 6.10 -17.85
CA LYS A 165 -27.00 7.45 -18.33
C LYS A 165 -27.53 8.57 -17.41
N ASN A 166 -28.50 8.26 -16.53
CA ASN A 166 -29.08 9.23 -15.61
C ASN A 166 -28.25 9.40 -14.31
N LEU A 167 -27.19 8.60 -14.12
CA LEU A 167 -26.28 8.78 -13.00
C LEU A 167 -25.20 9.80 -13.34
N SER A 168 -24.93 10.69 -12.38
CA SER A 168 -23.85 11.68 -12.52
C SER A 168 -22.48 10.99 -12.54
N ASN A 169 -21.49 11.66 -13.14
CA ASN A 169 -20.10 11.17 -13.12
C ASN A 169 -19.56 10.99 -11.70
N LYS A 170 -20.03 11.79 -10.75
CA LYS A 170 -19.67 11.65 -9.34
C LYS A 170 -20.14 10.31 -8.78
N VAL A 171 -21.37 9.91 -9.06
CA VAL A 171 -21.91 8.61 -8.62
C VAL A 171 -21.15 7.45 -9.26
N LYS A 172 -20.84 7.52 -10.55
CA LYS A 172 -20.08 6.49 -11.25
C LYS A 172 -18.67 6.30 -10.67
N VAL A 173 -18.00 7.41 -10.32
CA VAL A 173 -16.71 7.39 -9.59
C VAL A 173 -16.87 6.66 -8.24
N GLU A 174 -17.88 6.99 -7.48
CA GLU A 174 -18.14 6.35 -6.18
C GLU A 174 -18.50 4.87 -6.33
N ILE A 175 -19.21 4.48 -7.40
CA ILE A 175 -19.49 3.08 -7.73
C ILE A 175 -18.19 2.31 -7.96
N ILE A 176 -17.26 2.84 -8.76
CA ILE A 176 -15.98 2.17 -9.03
C ILE A 176 -15.16 2.04 -7.75
N LYS A 177 -15.12 3.07 -6.90
CA LYS A 177 -14.45 2.98 -5.59
C LYS A 177 -15.06 1.90 -4.69
N LEU A 178 -16.38 1.78 -4.66
CA LEU A 178 -17.07 0.76 -3.86
C LEU A 178 -16.83 -0.65 -4.40
N ILE A 179 -16.87 -0.86 -5.72
CA ILE A 179 -16.54 -2.16 -6.33
C ILE A 179 -15.10 -2.55 -6.00
N GLY A 180 -14.14 -1.64 -6.22
CA GLY A 180 -12.73 -1.87 -5.91
C GLY A 180 -12.50 -2.18 -4.43
N TYR A 181 -13.17 -1.47 -3.52
CA TYR A 181 -13.11 -1.73 -2.08
C TYR A 181 -13.62 -3.13 -1.72
N GLU A 182 -14.80 -3.52 -2.22
CA GLU A 182 -15.37 -4.85 -1.96
C GLU A 182 -14.48 -5.97 -2.49
N ILE A 183 -14.01 -5.86 -3.72
CA ILE A 183 -13.10 -6.83 -4.33
C ILE A 183 -11.78 -6.91 -3.53
N SER A 184 -11.21 -5.78 -3.12
CA SER A 184 -10.00 -5.75 -2.27
C SER A 184 -10.25 -6.44 -0.92
N SER A 185 -11.41 -6.21 -0.31
CA SER A 185 -11.80 -6.85 0.96
C SER A 185 -11.93 -8.36 0.81
N LEU A 186 -12.49 -8.84 -0.30
CA LEU A 186 -12.58 -10.27 -0.63
C LEU A 186 -11.17 -10.86 -0.84
N ASN A 187 -10.29 -10.18 -1.58
CA ASN A 187 -8.90 -10.60 -1.78
C ASN A 187 -8.13 -10.71 -0.46
N ALA A 188 -8.27 -9.72 0.42
CA ALA A 188 -7.64 -9.75 1.75
C ALA A 188 -8.15 -10.91 2.62
N THR A 189 -9.43 -11.27 2.48
CA THR A 189 -10.05 -12.36 3.23
C THR A 189 -9.56 -13.73 2.77
N PHE A 190 -9.41 -13.93 1.46
CA PHE A 190 -9.09 -15.23 0.88
C PHE A 190 -7.63 -15.40 0.47
N LYS A 191 -6.82 -14.33 0.48
CA LYS A 191 -5.39 -14.30 0.09
C LYS A 191 -5.08 -14.84 -1.32
N ASP A 192 -6.09 -15.13 -2.11
CA ASP A 192 -5.95 -15.68 -3.47
C ASP A 192 -7.12 -15.22 -4.35
N SER A 193 -6.80 -14.50 -5.43
CA SER A 193 -7.80 -14.02 -6.40
C SER A 193 -8.47 -15.15 -7.17
N SER A 194 -7.81 -16.32 -7.32
CA SER A 194 -8.38 -17.48 -7.98
C SER A 194 -9.57 -18.04 -7.21
N TYR A 195 -9.52 -17.95 -5.87
CA TYR A 195 -10.62 -18.39 -5.01
C TYR A 195 -11.88 -17.53 -5.18
N ILE A 196 -11.72 -16.22 -5.42
CA ILE A 196 -12.87 -15.34 -5.70
C ILE A 196 -13.56 -15.76 -7.00
N LYS A 197 -12.80 -16.10 -8.05
CA LYS A 197 -13.34 -16.57 -9.32
C LYS A 197 -14.20 -17.85 -9.14
N ILE A 198 -13.79 -18.72 -8.23
CA ILE A 198 -14.52 -19.96 -7.93
C ILE A 198 -15.75 -19.69 -7.05
N LYS A 199 -15.61 -18.86 -6.03
CA LYS A 199 -16.66 -18.62 -5.03
C LYS A 199 -17.74 -17.65 -5.50
N TYR A 200 -17.39 -16.69 -6.34
CA TYR A 200 -18.27 -15.63 -6.83
C TYR A 200 -18.25 -15.53 -8.37
N PRO A 201 -18.60 -16.61 -9.09
CA PRO A 201 -18.53 -16.64 -10.55
C PRO A 201 -19.45 -15.61 -11.22
N GLU A 202 -20.56 -15.24 -10.56
CA GLU A 202 -21.49 -14.24 -11.09
C GLU A 202 -20.87 -12.83 -11.12
N ILE A 203 -20.02 -12.48 -10.16
CA ILE A 203 -19.28 -11.19 -10.19
C ILE A 203 -18.41 -11.14 -11.44
N ILE A 204 -17.65 -12.21 -11.70
CA ILE A 204 -16.73 -12.28 -12.84
C ILE A 204 -17.50 -12.23 -14.16
N SER A 205 -18.57 -13.04 -14.27
CA SER A 205 -19.44 -13.05 -15.45
C SER A 205 -20.04 -11.67 -15.74
N ASN A 206 -20.49 -10.96 -14.71
CA ASN A 206 -21.03 -9.60 -14.86
C ASN A 206 -19.97 -8.58 -15.25
N LEU A 207 -18.76 -8.66 -14.67
CA LEU A 207 -17.65 -7.80 -15.07
C LEU A 207 -17.32 -7.99 -16.56
N ILE A 208 -17.23 -9.23 -17.03
CA ILE A 208 -16.98 -9.55 -18.43
C ILE A 208 -18.11 -9.02 -19.33
N ASN A 209 -19.37 -9.28 -18.97
CA ASN A 209 -20.52 -8.84 -19.74
C ASN A 209 -20.67 -7.31 -19.84
N GLN A 210 -20.16 -6.58 -18.86
CA GLN A 210 -20.22 -5.12 -18.80
C GLN A 210 -18.86 -4.45 -19.08
N LYS A 211 -17.87 -5.19 -19.62
CA LYS A 211 -16.51 -4.70 -19.79
C LYS A 211 -16.44 -3.39 -20.60
N GLU A 212 -17.22 -3.27 -21.68
CA GLU A 212 -17.23 -2.07 -22.53
C GLU A 212 -17.67 -0.81 -21.75
N VAL A 213 -18.73 -0.95 -20.93
CA VAL A 213 -19.22 0.14 -20.07
C VAL A 213 -18.18 0.48 -19.02
N LEU A 214 -17.60 -0.54 -18.39
CA LEU A 214 -16.59 -0.39 -17.34
C LEU A 214 -15.33 0.32 -17.89
N LEU A 215 -14.81 -0.11 -19.04
CA LEU A 215 -13.65 0.50 -19.69
C LEU A 215 -13.92 1.94 -20.11
N ALA A 216 -15.11 2.24 -20.64
CA ALA A 216 -15.49 3.60 -21.02
C ALA A 216 -15.49 4.53 -19.79
N GLU A 217 -16.05 4.10 -18.67
CA GLU A 217 -16.08 4.87 -17.42
C GLU A 217 -14.67 5.00 -16.82
N ILE A 218 -13.88 3.93 -16.78
CA ILE A 218 -12.49 3.96 -16.30
C ILE A 218 -11.66 4.91 -17.17
N SER A 219 -11.78 4.88 -18.49
CA SER A 219 -11.06 5.79 -19.38
C SER A 219 -11.36 7.28 -19.11
N GLN A 220 -12.59 7.62 -18.72
CA GLN A 220 -12.92 8.99 -18.28
C GLN A 220 -12.29 9.34 -16.94
N ILE A 221 -12.18 8.35 -16.06
CA ILE A 221 -11.60 8.47 -14.72
C ILE A 221 -10.09 8.67 -14.80
N LEU A 222 -9.39 7.98 -15.71
CA LEU A 222 -7.95 8.09 -15.91
C LEU A 222 -7.49 9.49 -16.33
N LYS A 223 -8.40 10.39 -16.68
CA LYS A 223 -8.15 11.82 -16.90
C LYS A 223 -7.98 12.61 -15.60
N LYS A 224 -8.09 11.98 -14.44
CA LYS A 224 -8.01 12.62 -13.12
C LYS A 224 -6.85 12.05 -12.31
N GLU A 225 -6.24 12.90 -11.52
CA GLU A 225 -5.24 12.51 -10.52
C GLU A 225 -5.93 12.07 -9.21
N ASP A 226 -6.44 10.83 -9.17
CA ASP A 226 -7.06 10.24 -7.98
C ASP A 226 -6.49 8.83 -7.76
N ARG A 227 -5.54 8.73 -6.83
CA ARG A 227 -4.84 7.48 -6.51
C ARG A 227 -5.78 6.36 -6.08
N ILE A 228 -6.78 6.67 -5.22
CA ILE A 228 -7.73 5.66 -4.73
C ILE A 228 -8.54 5.10 -5.90
N LEU A 229 -8.89 5.96 -6.83
CA LEU A 229 -9.66 5.59 -8.00
C LEU A 229 -8.84 4.75 -8.99
N LEU A 230 -7.56 5.07 -9.16
CA LEU A 230 -6.63 4.29 -9.97
C LEU A 230 -6.43 2.89 -9.35
N GLU A 231 -6.17 2.79 -8.05
CA GLU A 231 -6.03 1.52 -7.31
C GLU A 231 -7.31 0.67 -7.40
N SER A 232 -8.49 1.29 -7.25
CA SER A 232 -9.77 0.60 -7.43
C SER A 232 -9.95 0.07 -8.85
N SER A 233 -9.55 0.86 -9.85
CA SER A 233 -9.60 0.46 -11.27
C SER A 233 -8.68 -0.73 -11.52
N ILE A 234 -7.44 -0.70 -11.03
CA ILE A 234 -6.47 -1.80 -11.14
C ILE A 234 -7.04 -3.07 -10.50
N THR A 235 -7.61 -2.96 -9.30
CA THR A 235 -8.21 -4.10 -8.60
C THR A 235 -9.32 -4.76 -9.41
N ILE A 236 -10.20 -3.96 -10.04
CA ILE A 236 -11.29 -4.46 -10.88
C ILE A 236 -10.73 -5.09 -12.17
N LEU A 237 -9.83 -4.38 -12.85
CA LEU A 237 -9.28 -4.77 -14.14
C LEU A 237 -8.42 -6.04 -14.06
N ASN A 238 -7.84 -6.32 -12.89
CA ASN A 238 -7.06 -7.55 -12.69
C ASN A 238 -7.88 -8.83 -12.90
N PHE A 239 -9.20 -8.79 -12.68
CA PHE A 239 -10.09 -9.92 -12.98
C PHE A 239 -10.41 -10.07 -14.47
N LEU A 240 -10.18 -9.01 -15.25
CA LEU A 240 -10.47 -8.94 -16.69
C LEU A 240 -9.19 -8.92 -17.53
N LYS A 241 -8.03 -9.23 -16.94
CA LYS A 241 -6.71 -9.04 -17.56
C LYS A 241 -6.67 -9.52 -19.02
N GLU A 242 -7.09 -10.74 -19.29
CA GLU A 242 -7.02 -11.34 -20.62
C GLU A 242 -8.01 -10.69 -21.62
N GLU A 243 -9.16 -10.26 -21.14
CA GLU A 243 -10.23 -9.69 -21.95
C GLU A 243 -10.01 -8.22 -22.32
N ILE A 244 -9.12 -7.52 -21.60
CA ILE A 244 -8.93 -6.05 -21.72
C ILE A 244 -7.52 -5.64 -22.17
N LYS A 245 -6.59 -6.58 -22.29
CA LYS A 245 -5.19 -6.26 -22.61
C LYS A 245 -5.02 -5.37 -23.83
N GLU A 246 -5.76 -5.65 -24.90
CA GLU A 246 -5.72 -4.84 -26.11
C GLU A 246 -6.28 -3.43 -25.89
N ASP A 247 -7.29 -3.27 -25.03
CA ASP A 247 -7.89 -1.99 -24.73
C ASP A 247 -6.95 -1.12 -23.89
N ILE A 248 -6.22 -1.71 -22.94
CA ILE A 248 -5.17 -1.01 -22.18
C ILE A 248 -4.02 -0.60 -23.11
N ILE A 249 -3.59 -1.48 -24.03
CA ILE A 249 -2.55 -1.15 -25.03
C ILE A 249 -2.97 0.05 -25.88
N LYS A 250 -4.23 0.14 -26.31
CA LYS A 250 -4.74 1.32 -27.04
C LYS A 250 -4.66 2.61 -26.21
N LEU A 251 -4.87 2.53 -24.88
CA LEU A 251 -4.74 3.69 -24.00
C LEU A 251 -3.28 4.17 -23.85
N LEU A 252 -2.29 3.30 -24.04
CA LEU A 252 -0.87 3.69 -24.07
C LEU A 252 -0.52 4.57 -25.28
N LEU A 253 -1.29 4.48 -26.36
CA LEU A 253 -1.08 5.25 -27.59
C LEU A 253 -1.75 6.63 -27.58
N THR A 254 -2.48 6.99 -26.53
CA THR A 254 -3.18 8.28 -26.42
C THR A 254 -2.20 9.47 -26.30
N ASP A 255 -2.61 10.63 -26.81
CA ASP A 255 -1.87 11.89 -26.65
C ASP A 255 -2.07 12.53 -25.27
N ASN A 256 -3.11 12.14 -24.54
CA ASN A 256 -3.36 12.66 -23.20
C ASN A 256 -2.38 12.05 -22.19
N PHE A 257 -1.43 12.88 -21.72
CA PHE A 257 -0.33 12.41 -20.88
C PHE A 257 -0.81 11.72 -19.58
N LEU A 258 -1.88 12.22 -18.97
CA LEU A 258 -2.39 11.67 -17.70
C LEU A 258 -3.07 10.30 -17.91
N VAL A 259 -3.83 10.16 -19.00
CA VAL A 259 -4.40 8.85 -19.39
C VAL A 259 -3.30 7.86 -19.73
N LYS A 260 -2.29 8.30 -20.51
CA LYS A 260 -1.12 7.49 -20.86
C LYS A 260 -0.38 7.03 -19.61
N LYS A 261 -0.01 7.94 -18.70
CA LYS A 261 0.65 7.63 -17.43
C LYS A 261 -0.14 6.60 -16.62
N ASN A 262 -1.44 6.82 -16.42
CA ASN A 262 -2.28 5.91 -15.67
C ASN A 262 -2.45 4.54 -16.36
N ALA A 263 -2.54 4.51 -17.69
CA ALA A 263 -2.57 3.26 -18.47
C ALA A 263 -1.25 2.48 -18.34
N ILE A 264 -0.10 3.17 -18.31
CA ILE A 264 1.22 2.57 -18.05
C ILE A 264 1.25 1.91 -16.68
N ILE A 265 0.79 2.61 -15.64
CA ILE A 265 0.73 2.06 -14.28
C ILE A 265 -0.18 0.81 -14.24
N ILE A 266 -1.34 0.87 -14.90
CA ILE A 266 -2.25 -0.28 -15.02
C ILE A 266 -1.54 -1.44 -15.73
N ALA A 267 -0.89 -1.21 -16.86
CA ALA A 267 -0.19 -2.24 -17.62
C ALA A 267 0.89 -2.93 -16.78
N GLY A 268 1.67 -2.17 -16.02
CA GLY A 268 2.67 -2.69 -15.08
C GLY A 268 2.04 -3.54 -13.97
N LYS A 269 1.02 -3.01 -13.28
CA LYS A 269 0.35 -3.73 -12.17
C LYS A 269 -0.43 -4.97 -12.61
N LEU A 270 -0.88 -5.00 -13.85
CA LEU A 270 -1.48 -6.19 -14.47
C LEU A 270 -0.43 -7.11 -15.11
N GLU A 271 0.84 -6.73 -15.10
CA GLU A 271 1.95 -7.49 -15.73
C GLU A 271 1.64 -7.87 -17.19
N LEU A 272 1.24 -6.88 -18.00
CA LEU A 272 0.93 -7.05 -19.42
C LEU A 272 2.21 -7.07 -20.24
N VAL A 273 2.73 -8.27 -20.52
CA VAL A 273 3.99 -8.45 -21.27
C VAL A 273 3.89 -7.82 -22.67
N GLU A 274 2.72 -7.88 -23.29
CA GLU A 274 2.47 -7.30 -24.62
C GLU A 274 2.62 -5.76 -24.66
N ALA A 275 2.66 -5.10 -23.52
CA ALA A 275 2.88 -3.66 -23.42
C ALA A 275 4.38 -3.28 -23.43
N ALA A 276 5.30 -4.22 -23.22
CA ALA A 276 6.72 -3.93 -22.99
C ALA A 276 7.35 -3.04 -24.07
N ASP A 277 7.17 -3.35 -25.34
CA ASP A 277 7.74 -2.57 -26.46
C ASP A 277 7.23 -1.10 -26.47
N LEU A 278 5.96 -0.88 -26.14
CA LEU A 278 5.38 0.47 -26.04
C LEU A 278 5.90 1.21 -24.81
N LEU A 279 6.16 0.50 -23.73
CA LEU A 279 6.74 1.09 -22.52
C LEU A 279 8.19 1.50 -22.76
N VAL A 280 8.97 0.70 -23.48
CA VAL A 280 10.32 1.06 -23.92
C VAL A 280 10.29 2.35 -24.76
N GLN A 281 9.37 2.47 -25.72
CA GLN A 281 9.21 3.70 -26.52
C GLN A 281 8.85 4.94 -25.67
N ASN A 282 8.25 4.77 -24.49
CA ASN A 282 7.91 5.86 -23.60
C ASN A 282 9.03 6.24 -22.62
N LEU A 283 10.17 5.53 -22.61
CA LEU A 283 11.32 5.86 -21.76
C LEU A 283 11.89 7.24 -22.07
N ASP A 284 11.90 7.64 -23.35
CA ASP A 284 12.36 8.94 -23.84
C ASP A 284 11.24 10.00 -23.91
N SER A 285 10.18 9.83 -23.13
CA SER A 285 9.05 10.77 -23.14
C SER A 285 9.46 12.16 -22.68
N LEU A 286 8.92 13.20 -23.32
CA LEU A 286 9.06 14.60 -22.88
C LEU A 286 8.48 14.85 -21.48
N TYR A 287 7.65 13.96 -20.99
CA TYR A 287 7.05 14.03 -19.66
C TYR A 287 7.77 13.04 -18.72
N ASN A 288 8.58 13.55 -17.80
CA ASN A 288 9.33 12.72 -16.82
C ASN A 288 8.45 11.71 -16.08
N GLU A 289 7.21 12.08 -15.75
CA GLU A 289 6.27 11.19 -15.07
C GLU A 289 5.85 9.98 -15.92
N VAL A 290 5.84 10.12 -17.24
CA VAL A 290 5.57 9.01 -18.18
C VAL A 290 6.77 8.09 -18.26
N SER A 291 7.98 8.64 -18.38
CA SER A 291 9.23 7.86 -18.37
C SER A 291 9.39 7.07 -17.06
N LEU A 292 9.24 7.72 -15.92
CA LEU A 292 9.32 7.07 -14.61
C LEU A 292 8.27 5.98 -14.43
N ALA A 293 7.02 6.23 -14.83
CA ALA A 293 5.97 5.21 -14.81
C ALA A 293 6.31 4.01 -15.71
N SER A 294 6.92 4.26 -16.89
CA SER A 294 7.34 3.20 -17.83
C SER A 294 8.47 2.35 -17.24
N ILE A 295 9.45 2.97 -16.60
CA ILE A 295 10.54 2.26 -15.90
C ILE A 295 9.95 1.34 -14.81
N GLU A 296 9.07 1.88 -13.96
CA GLU A 296 8.43 1.08 -12.90
C GLU A 296 7.61 -0.08 -13.50
N ALA A 297 6.81 0.20 -14.53
CA ALA A 297 5.97 -0.79 -15.19
C ALA A 297 6.78 -1.91 -15.84
N LEU A 298 7.90 -1.61 -16.50
CA LEU A 298 8.82 -2.63 -17.06
C LEU A 298 9.40 -3.52 -15.97
N GLY A 299 9.76 -2.95 -14.81
CA GLY A 299 10.19 -3.72 -13.65
C GLY A 299 9.11 -4.65 -13.10
N GLU A 300 7.86 -4.19 -13.06
CA GLU A 300 6.70 -5.00 -12.62
C GLU A 300 6.34 -6.08 -13.64
N ILE A 301 6.42 -5.82 -14.94
CA ILE A 301 6.19 -6.81 -16.00
C ILE A 301 7.27 -7.89 -15.95
N GLY A 302 8.53 -7.52 -15.76
CA GLY A 302 9.64 -8.46 -15.67
C GLY A 302 10.17 -8.90 -17.04
N ASP A 303 9.98 -8.11 -18.09
CA ASP A 303 10.52 -8.47 -19.41
C ASP A 303 12.01 -8.23 -19.50
N VAL A 304 12.78 -9.31 -19.65
CA VAL A 304 14.26 -9.28 -19.73
C VAL A 304 14.75 -8.55 -20.98
N SER A 305 13.98 -8.58 -22.07
CA SER A 305 14.38 -7.92 -23.32
C SER A 305 14.46 -6.39 -23.20
N SER A 306 13.79 -5.82 -22.20
CA SER A 306 13.81 -4.37 -21.91
C SER A 306 15.03 -3.90 -21.10
N VAL A 307 15.84 -4.81 -20.56
CA VAL A 307 17.00 -4.46 -19.72
C VAL A 307 18.04 -3.60 -20.44
N PRO A 308 18.42 -3.88 -21.71
CA PRO A 308 19.33 -3.01 -22.45
C PRO A 308 18.82 -1.57 -22.55
N ASP A 309 17.56 -1.38 -22.94
CA ASP A 309 16.96 -0.05 -23.08
C ASP A 309 16.93 0.71 -21.76
N LEU A 310 16.64 0.02 -20.64
CA LEU A 310 16.66 0.61 -19.31
C LEU A 310 18.07 1.05 -18.88
N ILE A 311 19.10 0.25 -19.20
CA ILE A 311 20.49 0.59 -18.84
C ILE A 311 21.03 1.69 -19.76
N ASP A 312 20.65 1.71 -21.02
CA ASP A 312 21.10 2.71 -21.99
C ASP A 312 20.68 4.13 -21.62
N ILE A 313 19.59 4.31 -20.90
CA ILE A 313 19.22 5.62 -20.34
C ILE A 313 20.31 6.16 -19.41
N LEU A 314 21.01 5.29 -18.68
CA LEU A 314 22.11 5.69 -17.79
C LEU A 314 23.35 6.18 -18.55
N ASN A 315 23.42 5.98 -19.86
CA ASN A 315 24.53 6.39 -20.74
C ASN A 315 24.43 7.84 -21.25
N ILE A 316 23.34 8.54 -20.95
CA ILE A 316 23.14 9.93 -21.40
C ILE A 316 24.12 10.83 -20.63
N GLU A 317 25.15 11.35 -21.34
CA GLU A 317 26.23 12.19 -20.75
C GLU A 317 25.76 13.56 -20.27
N ASP A 318 24.57 14.02 -20.71
CA ASP A 318 24.01 15.34 -20.41
C ASP A 318 23.01 15.36 -19.24
N ILE A 319 22.99 14.34 -18.39
CA ILE A 319 22.21 14.43 -17.16
C ILE A 319 22.88 15.48 -16.24
N THR A 320 22.50 16.74 -16.42
CA THR A 320 22.75 17.76 -15.40
C THR A 320 22.06 17.28 -14.14
N PHE A 321 22.83 17.09 -13.05
CA PHE A 321 22.37 16.51 -11.78
C PHE A 321 21.30 17.39 -11.11
N GLU A 322 20.12 17.45 -11.70
CA GLU A 322 18.90 17.88 -11.02
C GLU A 322 18.38 16.72 -10.15
N TYR A 323 17.71 17.02 -9.07
CA TYR A 323 17.18 16.00 -8.14
C TYR A 323 16.33 14.91 -8.83
N SER A 324 15.68 15.24 -9.96
CA SER A 324 14.91 14.32 -10.80
C SER A 324 15.72 13.16 -11.39
N ASP A 325 17.00 13.40 -11.69
CA ASP A 325 17.85 12.42 -12.40
C ASP A 325 18.38 11.35 -11.44
N ILE A 326 18.60 11.70 -10.18
CA ILE A 326 18.98 10.74 -9.13
C ILE A 326 17.84 9.76 -8.88
N ASP A 327 16.61 10.24 -8.82
CA ASP A 327 15.43 9.39 -8.63
C ASP A 327 15.23 8.42 -9.81
N MET A 328 15.44 8.88 -11.04
CA MET A 328 15.35 8.05 -12.26
C MET A 328 16.40 6.94 -12.24
N LYS A 329 17.65 7.25 -11.92
CA LYS A 329 18.73 6.25 -11.81
C LYS A 329 18.38 5.13 -10.81
N PHE A 330 17.86 5.50 -9.63
CA PHE A 330 17.45 4.52 -8.63
C PHE A 330 16.26 3.67 -9.11
N GLN A 331 15.31 4.27 -9.82
CA GLN A 331 14.17 3.53 -10.37
C GLN A 331 14.60 2.55 -11.46
N ILE A 332 15.54 2.94 -12.34
CA ILE A 332 16.10 2.02 -13.35
C ILE A 332 16.79 0.83 -12.66
N MET A 333 17.64 1.09 -11.66
CA MET A 333 18.31 0.02 -10.93
C MET A 333 17.31 -0.91 -10.22
N ASP A 334 16.24 -0.37 -9.64
CA ASP A 334 15.19 -1.16 -9.00
C ASP A 334 14.37 -1.97 -10.02
N ALA A 335 14.06 -1.39 -11.18
CA ALA A 335 13.37 -2.09 -12.25
C ALA A 335 14.18 -3.27 -12.79
N VAL A 336 15.46 -3.05 -13.11
CA VAL A 336 16.37 -4.12 -13.59
C VAL A 336 16.52 -5.22 -12.54
N LYS A 337 16.71 -4.85 -11.27
CA LYS A 337 16.72 -5.81 -10.16
C LYS A 337 15.46 -6.66 -10.12
N LYS A 338 14.26 -6.02 -10.17
CA LYS A 338 12.98 -6.72 -10.16
C LYS A 338 12.83 -7.69 -11.32
N ILE A 339 13.25 -7.27 -12.53
CA ILE A 339 13.23 -8.13 -13.73
C ILE A 339 14.01 -9.41 -13.46
N TYR A 340 15.25 -9.30 -12.99
CA TYR A 340 16.06 -10.49 -12.73
C TYR A 340 15.60 -11.33 -11.54
N LEU A 341 15.00 -10.72 -10.51
CA LEU A 341 14.46 -11.47 -9.38
C LEU A 341 13.18 -12.25 -9.73
N LYS A 342 12.46 -11.88 -10.79
CA LYS A 342 11.33 -12.65 -11.30
C LYS A 342 11.74 -13.92 -12.06
N HIS A 343 12.97 -13.97 -12.53
CA HIS A 343 13.47 -15.03 -13.41
C HIS A 343 14.67 -15.74 -12.80
N GLU A 344 14.49 -16.92 -12.21
CA GLU A 344 15.57 -17.68 -11.58
C GLU A 344 16.62 -18.21 -12.56
N THR A 345 16.29 -18.37 -13.84
CA THR A 345 17.09 -19.09 -14.85
C THR A 345 17.64 -18.20 -15.97
N VAL A 346 17.41 -16.89 -15.92
CA VAL A 346 17.89 -15.97 -16.97
C VAL A 346 19.39 -15.74 -16.82
N PRO A 347 20.19 -15.88 -17.91
CA PRO A 347 21.62 -15.57 -17.88
C PRO A 347 21.88 -14.09 -17.56
N TYR A 348 22.94 -13.85 -16.77
CA TYR A 348 23.37 -12.50 -16.40
C TYR A 348 24.44 -11.93 -17.36
N ASP A 349 24.67 -12.58 -18.49
CA ASP A 349 25.72 -12.21 -19.45
C ASP A 349 25.61 -10.75 -19.89
N ALA A 350 24.40 -10.26 -20.14
CA ALA A 350 24.16 -8.87 -20.48
C ALA A 350 24.67 -7.90 -19.39
N LEU A 351 24.46 -8.21 -18.10
CA LEU A 351 24.96 -7.38 -16.99
C LEU A 351 26.50 -7.42 -16.90
N TYR A 352 27.14 -8.54 -17.22
CA TYR A 352 28.60 -8.63 -17.26
C TYR A 352 29.19 -7.79 -18.38
N ASP A 353 28.53 -7.72 -19.54
CA ASP A 353 28.97 -6.88 -20.65
C ASP A 353 28.98 -5.41 -20.26
N TYR A 354 27.97 -4.96 -19.53
CA TYR A 354 27.89 -3.60 -19.02
C TYR A 354 28.99 -3.26 -17.98
N LEU A 355 29.46 -4.23 -17.18
CA LEU A 355 30.62 -4.03 -16.29
C LEU A 355 31.92 -3.76 -17.06
N ASN A 356 32.03 -4.23 -18.29
CA ASN A 356 33.21 -4.06 -19.13
C ASN A 356 33.17 -2.76 -19.97
N MET A 357 32.05 -2.07 -20.03
CA MET A 357 31.93 -0.77 -20.73
C MET A 357 32.80 0.31 -20.07
N GLN A 358 33.23 1.31 -20.84
CA GLN A 358 34.02 2.43 -20.33
C GLN A 358 33.19 3.56 -19.71
N ASN A 359 31.95 3.29 -19.31
CA ASN A 359 31.07 4.22 -18.64
C ASN A 359 30.97 3.90 -17.14
N ASP A 360 31.49 4.80 -16.32
CA ASP A 360 31.55 4.60 -14.86
C ASP A 360 30.16 4.65 -14.21
N THR A 361 29.22 5.43 -14.73
CA THR A 361 27.83 5.48 -14.24
C THR A 361 27.12 4.15 -14.44
N ILE A 362 27.30 3.52 -15.59
CA ILE A 362 26.76 2.18 -15.88
C ILE A 362 27.41 1.15 -14.96
N ARG A 363 28.75 1.14 -14.87
CA ARG A 363 29.49 0.18 -14.03
C ARG A 363 29.04 0.23 -12.57
N GLU A 364 28.92 1.44 -11.99
CA GLU A 364 28.51 1.59 -10.60
C GLU A 364 27.07 1.14 -10.36
N SER A 365 26.18 1.42 -11.34
CA SER A 365 24.77 1.03 -11.27
C SER A 365 24.62 -0.49 -11.38
N VAL A 366 25.33 -1.12 -12.31
CA VAL A 366 25.31 -2.58 -12.46
C VAL A 366 25.95 -3.26 -11.25
N ALA A 367 27.06 -2.75 -10.71
CA ALA A 367 27.64 -3.28 -9.48
C ALA A 367 26.63 -3.23 -8.31
N PHE A 368 25.86 -2.14 -8.19
CA PHE A 368 24.78 -2.04 -7.21
C PHE A 368 23.70 -3.10 -7.45
N ILE A 369 23.22 -3.26 -8.69
CA ILE A 369 22.18 -4.23 -9.07
C ILE A 369 22.63 -5.65 -8.71
N LEU A 370 23.86 -6.05 -9.07
CA LEU A 370 24.42 -7.36 -8.75
C LEU A 370 24.47 -7.62 -7.24
N GLY A 371 24.82 -6.60 -6.46
CA GLY A 371 24.80 -6.67 -5.00
C GLY A 371 23.41 -6.84 -4.41
N GLU A 372 22.39 -6.22 -5.02
CA GLU A 372 20.98 -6.36 -4.61
C GLU A 372 20.38 -7.72 -4.97
N ILE A 373 20.79 -8.31 -6.11
CA ILE A 373 20.39 -9.65 -6.52
C ILE A 373 21.05 -10.71 -5.62
N GLY A 374 22.30 -10.50 -5.22
CA GLY A 374 22.94 -11.24 -4.13
C GLY A 374 23.42 -12.66 -4.44
N LYS A 375 23.74 -13.00 -5.70
CA LYS A 375 24.22 -14.35 -6.07
C LYS A 375 25.76 -14.48 -6.00
N ASP A 376 26.23 -15.66 -5.61
CA ASP A 376 27.67 -15.96 -5.46
C ASP A 376 28.46 -15.85 -6.77
N GLU A 377 27.85 -16.10 -7.92
CA GLU A 377 28.49 -16.00 -9.24
C GLU A 377 28.96 -14.57 -9.57
N PHE A 378 28.41 -13.53 -8.89
CA PHE A 378 28.80 -12.14 -9.09
C PHE A 378 30.10 -11.74 -8.36
N VAL A 379 30.60 -12.57 -7.46
CA VAL A 379 31.75 -12.24 -6.62
C VAL A 379 32.98 -11.92 -7.46
N ASN A 380 33.34 -12.78 -8.42
CA ASN A 380 34.52 -12.57 -9.26
C ASN A 380 34.42 -11.34 -10.18
N PRO A 381 33.29 -11.10 -10.90
CA PRO A 381 33.10 -9.84 -11.63
C PRO A 381 33.24 -8.59 -10.76
N LEU A 382 32.71 -8.60 -9.55
CA LEU A 382 32.78 -7.47 -8.61
C LEU A 382 34.19 -7.27 -8.04
N ILE A 383 34.96 -8.35 -7.79
CA ILE A 383 36.37 -8.27 -7.39
C ILE A 383 37.20 -7.55 -8.45
N ASN A 384 36.94 -7.81 -9.74
CA ASN A 384 37.66 -7.14 -10.84
C ASN A 384 37.44 -5.60 -10.80
N LEU A 385 36.26 -5.14 -10.39
CA LEU A 385 35.96 -3.70 -10.26
C LEU A 385 36.76 -3.02 -9.13
N LEU A 386 37.29 -3.75 -8.16
CA LEU A 386 38.11 -3.19 -7.08
C LEU A 386 39.40 -2.52 -7.58
N ASN A 387 39.85 -2.86 -8.78
CA ASN A 387 41.05 -2.30 -9.40
C ASN A 387 40.78 -1.03 -10.23
N ILE A 388 39.53 -0.64 -10.43
CA ILE A 388 39.14 0.54 -11.22
C ILE A 388 39.49 1.81 -10.43
N ARG A 389 39.89 2.87 -11.15
CA ARG A 389 40.25 4.16 -10.50
C ARG A 389 39.06 4.94 -9.94
N ASN A 390 37.90 4.81 -10.57
CA ASN A 390 36.69 5.53 -10.14
C ASN A 390 36.27 5.10 -8.72
N VAL A 391 36.10 6.09 -7.85
CA VAL A 391 35.80 5.87 -6.42
C VAL A 391 34.39 5.30 -6.22
N ASP A 392 33.40 5.77 -6.99
CA ASP A 392 32.02 5.35 -6.84
C ASP A 392 31.79 3.93 -7.36
N VAL A 393 32.40 3.56 -8.49
CA VAL A 393 32.41 2.18 -9.00
C VAL A 393 33.02 1.23 -7.96
N LYS A 394 34.20 1.59 -7.43
CA LYS A 394 34.87 0.78 -6.40
C LYS A 394 34.03 0.66 -5.13
N LYS A 395 33.44 1.75 -4.67
CA LYS A 395 32.55 1.79 -3.49
C LYS A 395 31.35 0.86 -3.67
N ASN A 396 30.65 0.94 -4.81
CA ASN A 396 29.49 0.10 -5.08
C ASN A 396 29.88 -1.39 -5.22
N ALA A 397 31.01 -1.70 -5.81
CA ALA A 397 31.53 -3.06 -5.85
C ALA A 397 31.82 -3.61 -4.45
N ILE A 398 32.43 -2.83 -3.56
CA ILE A 398 32.69 -3.22 -2.16
C ILE A 398 31.38 -3.45 -1.40
N ILE A 399 30.42 -2.54 -1.55
CA ILE A 399 29.09 -2.68 -0.92
C ILE A 399 28.39 -3.95 -1.41
N ALA A 400 28.43 -4.20 -2.72
CA ALA A 400 27.86 -5.38 -3.35
C ALA A 400 28.49 -6.68 -2.80
N LEU A 401 29.82 -6.75 -2.73
CA LEU A 401 30.52 -7.89 -2.14
C LEU A 401 30.13 -8.12 -0.67
N GLY A 402 29.97 -7.02 0.10
CA GLY A 402 29.50 -7.09 1.48
C GLY A 402 28.06 -7.58 1.63
N LYS A 403 27.17 -7.27 0.66
CA LYS A 403 25.78 -7.76 0.63
C LYS A 403 25.71 -9.23 0.25
N ILE A 404 26.44 -9.65 -0.78
CA ILE A 404 26.53 -11.05 -1.21
C ILE A 404 27.07 -11.93 -0.07
N GLY A 405 28.05 -11.43 0.68
CA GLY A 405 28.53 -12.13 1.87
C GLY A 405 29.45 -13.30 1.62
N HIS A 406 29.98 -13.49 0.39
CA HIS A 406 30.82 -14.61 0.06
C HIS A 406 32.27 -14.44 0.56
N ILE A 407 32.82 -15.47 1.22
CA ILE A 407 34.13 -15.44 1.92
C ILE A 407 35.33 -15.16 0.99
N ASN A 408 35.24 -15.50 -0.30
CA ASN A 408 36.33 -15.27 -1.25
C ASN A 408 36.65 -13.77 -1.44
N ALA A 409 35.70 -12.87 -1.13
CA ALA A 409 35.94 -11.44 -1.23
C ALA A 409 36.85 -10.90 -0.11
N ILE A 410 37.00 -11.61 1.02
CA ILE A 410 37.68 -11.09 2.22
C ILE A 410 39.14 -10.71 1.91
N ASP A 411 39.90 -11.56 1.23
CA ASP A 411 41.34 -11.32 0.98
C ASP A 411 41.53 -10.06 0.13
N HIS A 412 40.74 -9.87 -0.91
CA HIS A 412 40.79 -8.67 -1.76
C HIS A 412 40.36 -7.40 -1.00
N LEU A 413 39.41 -7.51 -0.10
CA LEU A 413 38.97 -6.40 0.75
C LEU A 413 40.07 -6.05 1.79
N LEU A 414 40.77 -7.03 2.35
CA LEU A 414 41.91 -6.80 3.25
C LEU A 414 43.09 -6.11 2.54
N GLU A 415 43.31 -6.38 1.27
CA GLU A 415 44.30 -5.66 0.46
C GLU A 415 43.98 -4.18 0.35
N ILE A 416 42.69 -3.81 0.22
CA ILE A 416 42.27 -2.42 0.21
C ILE A 416 42.56 -1.75 1.56
N ILE A 417 42.27 -2.43 2.67
CA ILE A 417 42.57 -1.91 4.02
C ILE A 417 44.06 -1.62 4.18
N LYS A 418 44.94 -2.54 3.72
CA LYS A 418 46.38 -2.41 3.82
C LYS A 418 47.01 -1.36 2.88
N ASN A 419 46.29 -0.94 1.84
CA ASN A 419 46.80 0.01 0.88
C ASN A 419 46.85 1.42 1.48
N GLU A 420 48.04 1.91 1.80
CA GLU A 420 48.27 3.25 2.38
C GLU A 420 47.73 4.38 1.50
N LYS A 421 47.69 4.20 0.17
CA LYS A 421 47.19 5.19 -0.79
C LYS A 421 45.67 5.16 -0.96
N ALA A 422 44.96 4.19 -0.37
CA ALA A 422 43.53 4.08 -0.50
C ALA A 422 42.82 5.21 0.25
N TYR A 423 41.82 5.83 -0.40
CA TYR A 423 41.03 6.89 0.21
C TYR A 423 40.26 6.36 1.44
N TRP A 424 40.31 7.10 2.54
CA TRP A 424 39.76 6.65 3.82
C TRP A 424 38.29 6.21 3.74
N LEU A 425 37.47 6.84 2.86
CA LEU A 425 36.09 6.45 2.68
C LEU A 425 35.96 5.05 2.09
N ILE A 426 36.81 4.69 1.14
CA ILE A 426 36.86 3.34 0.56
C ILE A 426 37.24 2.32 1.64
N LYS A 427 38.27 2.62 2.45
CA LYS A 427 38.66 1.75 3.58
C LYS A 427 37.51 1.58 4.58
N LYS A 428 36.79 2.67 4.89
CA LYS A 428 35.63 2.63 5.80
C LYS A 428 34.51 1.74 5.25
N VAL A 429 34.14 1.91 3.99
CA VAL A 429 33.13 1.05 3.34
C VAL A 429 33.60 -0.41 3.30
N THR A 430 34.93 -0.62 3.12
CA THR A 430 35.51 -1.97 3.16
C THR A 430 35.40 -2.60 4.55
N THR A 431 35.57 -1.83 5.65
CA THR A 431 35.33 -2.39 7.00
C THR A 431 33.88 -2.81 7.22
N ASP A 432 32.92 -2.08 6.67
CA ASP A 432 31.50 -2.44 6.75
C ASP A 432 31.22 -3.72 5.93
N ALA A 433 31.78 -3.84 4.73
CA ALA A 433 31.65 -5.02 3.89
C ALA A 433 32.25 -6.26 4.56
N LEU A 434 33.45 -6.15 5.14
CA LEU A 434 34.07 -7.22 5.91
C LEU A 434 33.22 -7.64 7.10
N PHE A 435 32.63 -6.68 7.81
CA PHE A 435 31.72 -6.97 8.92
C PHE A 435 30.52 -7.79 8.45
N ASN A 436 29.87 -7.38 7.36
CA ASN A 436 28.72 -8.08 6.81
C ASN A 436 29.07 -9.51 6.36
N ILE A 437 30.19 -9.68 5.68
CA ILE A 437 30.65 -11.01 5.22
C ILE A 437 30.92 -11.91 6.41
N LEU A 438 31.67 -11.44 7.41
CA LEU A 438 31.96 -12.22 8.61
C LEU A 438 30.68 -12.55 9.39
N GLN A 439 29.75 -11.60 9.53
CA GLN A 439 28.49 -11.82 10.23
C GLN A 439 27.63 -12.91 9.57
N GLN A 440 27.54 -12.89 8.24
CA GLN A 440 26.78 -13.90 7.48
C GLN A 440 27.40 -15.29 7.55
N ASN A 441 28.71 -15.39 7.80
CA ASN A 441 29.44 -16.66 7.85
C ASN A 441 29.85 -17.08 9.27
N TRP A 442 29.45 -16.31 10.31
CA TRP A 442 29.93 -16.56 11.69
C TRP A 442 29.62 -17.96 12.21
N TYR A 443 28.43 -18.48 11.87
CA TYR A 443 28.04 -19.85 12.23
C TYR A 443 28.95 -20.93 11.68
N LYS A 444 29.73 -20.63 10.63
CA LYS A 444 30.70 -21.58 10.05
C LYS A 444 31.96 -21.70 10.88
N PHE A 445 32.22 -20.76 11.82
CA PHE A 445 33.37 -20.85 12.73
C PHE A 445 33.26 -22.02 13.72
N ASP A 446 32.02 -22.45 14.05
CA ASP A 446 31.78 -23.61 14.91
C ASP A 446 31.56 -24.91 14.12
N SER A 447 31.77 -24.87 12.81
CA SER A 447 31.65 -26.04 11.94
C SER A 447 32.86 -26.98 12.07
N ASP A 448 32.69 -28.27 11.74
CA ASP A 448 33.75 -29.27 11.69
C ASP A 448 34.79 -29.00 10.59
N ASP A 449 34.57 -27.96 9.76
CA ASP A 449 35.51 -27.55 8.70
C ASP A 449 36.72 -26.81 9.29
N LYS A 450 37.72 -27.59 9.69
CA LYS A 450 38.98 -27.08 10.26
C LYS A 450 39.78 -26.19 9.30
N GLU A 451 39.68 -26.37 7.99
CA GLU A 451 40.38 -25.56 7.00
C GLU A 451 39.76 -24.17 6.86
N LEU A 452 38.45 -24.11 6.80
CA LEU A 452 37.69 -22.85 6.77
C LEU A 452 37.93 -22.04 8.06
N ASN A 453 37.83 -22.67 9.22
CA ASN A 453 38.12 -22.04 10.52
C ASN A 453 39.53 -21.47 10.61
N ARG A 454 40.53 -22.22 10.13
CA ARG A 454 41.91 -21.77 10.09
C ARG A 454 42.08 -20.57 9.15
N SER A 455 41.41 -20.58 8.00
CA SER A 455 41.44 -19.49 7.01
C SER A 455 40.82 -18.23 7.60
N LEU A 456 39.64 -18.30 8.21
CA LEU A 456 38.96 -17.16 8.82
C LEU A 456 39.74 -16.57 10.00
N ASN A 457 40.30 -17.41 10.86
CA ASN A 457 41.18 -17.01 11.96
C ASN A 457 42.42 -16.24 11.47
N LYS A 458 43.00 -16.63 10.34
CA LYS A 458 44.10 -15.91 9.71
C LYS A 458 43.68 -14.52 9.23
N LYS A 459 42.47 -14.38 8.70
CA LYS A 459 41.92 -13.10 8.24
C LYS A 459 41.67 -12.15 9.41
N ILE A 460 41.15 -12.66 10.52
CA ILE A 460 40.99 -11.88 11.77
C ILE A 460 42.35 -11.46 12.33
N ALA A 461 43.35 -12.35 12.33
CA ALA A 461 44.70 -11.99 12.76
C ALA A 461 45.30 -10.86 11.90
N THR A 462 45.02 -10.83 10.59
CA THR A 462 45.42 -9.72 9.71
C THR A 462 44.78 -8.40 10.09
N ILE A 463 43.49 -8.38 10.50
CA ILE A 463 42.78 -7.19 10.97
C ILE A 463 43.39 -6.69 12.30
N ILE A 464 43.72 -7.63 13.19
CA ILE A 464 44.37 -7.33 14.49
C ILE A 464 45.72 -6.65 14.27
N GLU A 465 46.55 -7.25 13.43
CA GLU A 465 47.87 -6.73 13.10
C GLU A 465 47.79 -5.32 12.49
N TYR A 466 46.92 -5.11 11.50
CA TYR A 466 46.72 -3.80 10.90
C TYR A 466 46.26 -2.74 11.93
N LEU A 467 45.30 -3.05 12.78
CA LEU A 467 44.85 -2.12 13.83
C LEU A 467 45.97 -1.86 14.84
N ARG A 468 46.84 -2.82 15.12
CA ARG A 468 47.97 -2.67 16.03
C ARG A 468 49.04 -1.72 15.50
N GLU A 469 49.40 -1.82 14.22
CA GLU A 469 50.53 -1.12 13.62
C GLU A 469 50.19 0.25 13.08
N GLU A 470 49.00 0.45 12.49
CA GLU A 470 48.64 1.66 11.76
C GLU A 470 48.10 2.77 12.67
N GLU A 471 49.01 3.61 13.17
CA GLU A 471 48.66 4.70 14.07
C GLU A 471 48.00 5.89 13.35
N LYS A 472 48.38 6.17 12.09
CA LYS A 472 47.94 7.33 11.31
C LYS A 472 46.61 7.13 10.58
N GLU A 473 46.00 5.94 10.68
CA GLU A 473 44.75 5.63 10.00
C GLU A 473 43.61 6.53 10.44
N ASN A 474 42.68 6.82 9.52
CA ASN A 474 41.51 7.62 9.77
C ASN A 474 40.66 7.00 10.90
N TYR A 475 40.21 7.84 11.83
CA TYR A 475 39.47 7.38 13.01
C TYR A 475 38.20 6.59 12.66
N LYS A 476 37.51 6.90 11.53
CA LYS A 476 36.32 6.15 11.07
C LYS A 476 36.67 4.74 10.62
N VAL A 477 37.84 4.54 10.02
CA VAL A 477 38.34 3.22 9.64
C VAL A 477 38.71 2.44 10.91
N LYS A 478 39.42 3.07 11.86
CA LYS A 478 39.72 2.46 13.16
C LYS A 478 38.45 2.00 13.88
N LEU A 479 37.38 2.80 13.89
CA LEU A 479 36.09 2.42 14.47
C LEU A 479 35.47 1.20 13.79
N GLY A 480 35.55 1.12 12.46
CA GLY A 480 35.10 -0.06 11.71
C GLY A 480 35.88 -1.33 12.09
N LEU A 481 37.19 -1.23 12.18
CA LEU A 481 38.06 -2.33 12.60
C LEU A 481 37.83 -2.74 14.06
N ILE A 482 37.66 -1.78 14.97
CA ILE A 482 37.33 -2.06 16.38
C ILE A 482 35.98 -2.79 16.47
N LYS A 483 34.96 -2.37 15.70
CA LYS A 483 33.66 -3.05 15.65
C LYS A 483 33.79 -4.50 15.16
N LEU A 484 34.64 -4.74 14.17
CA LEU A 484 34.95 -6.09 13.69
C LEU A 484 35.55 -6.95 14.81
N LEU A 485 36.56 -6.42 15.52
CA LEU A 485 37.22 -7.15 16.60
C LEU A 485 36.36 -7.31 17.84
N GLU A 486 35.51 -6.34 18.16
CA GLU A 486 34.51 -6.43 19.24
C GLU A 486 33.58 -7.64 19.02
N THR A 487 33.19 -7.90 17.78
CA THR A 487 32.24 -8.96 17.45
C THR A 487 32.93 -10.30 17.19
N PHE A 488 34.03 -10.30 16.44
CA PHE A 488 34.68 -11.50 15.90
C PHE A 488 36.10 -11.75 16.46
N GLY A 489 36.61 -10.83 17.26
CA GLY A 489 37.95 -10.96 17.86
C GLY A 489 37.97 -11.92 19.05
N ASP A 490 39.16 -12.45 19.32
CA ASP A 490 39.48 -13.26 20.47
C ASP A 490 40.54 -12.58 21.37
N GLU A 491 41.17 -13.32 22.30
CA GLU A 491 42.20 -12.82 23.22
C GLU A 491 43.34 -12.08 22.50
N ARG A 492 43.69 -12.52 21.26
CA ARG A 492 44.75 -11.92 20.44
C ARG A 492 44.48 -10.45 20.06
N ALA A 493 43.18 -10.04 20.07
CA ALA A 493 42.78 -8.67 19.75
C ALA A 493 43.01 -7.69 20.91
N LEU A 494 43.13 -8.16 22.15
CA LEU A 494 43.25 -7.32 23.34
C LEU A 494 44.44 -6.36 23.28
N ASP A 495 45.63 -6.82 22.85
CA ASP A 495 46.82 -5.96 22.74
C ASP A 495 46.64 -4.82 21.71
N ALA A 496 46.06 -5.14 20.55
CA ALA A 496 45.78 -4.12 19.52
C ALA A 496 44.74 -3.11 19.99
N LEU A 497 43.70 -3.54 20.72
CA LEU A 497 42.68 -2.67 21.30
C LEU A 497 43.20 -1.82 22.45
N LEU A 498 44.08 -2.36 23.32
CA LEU A 498 44.75 -1.62 24.40
C LEU A 498 45.57 -0.45 23.85
N LYS A 499 46.26 -0.60 22.72
CA LYS A 499 46.93 0.52 22.06
C LYS A 499 45.92 1.63 21.66
N ARG A 500 44.72 1.28 21.25
CA ARG A 500 43.66 2.24 20.83
C ARG A 500 42.94 2.89 22.01
N VAL A 501 43.02 2.40 23.23
CA VAL A 501 42.55 3.09 24.45
C VAL A 501 43.28 4.43 24.66
N ASN A 502 44.48 4.57 24.11
CA ASN A 502 45.26 5.82 24.14
C ASN A 502 45.20 6.58 22.81
N ASP A 503 44.29 6.28 21.89
CA ASP A 503 44.16 6.96 20.60
C ASP A 503 43.88 8.47 20.77
N PHE A 504 44.31 9.26 19.79
CA PHE A 504 44.09 10.72 19.78
C PHE A 504 42.58 11.05 19.80
N HIS A 505 41.78 10.31 19.07
CA HIS A 505 40.32 10.52 19.00
C HIS A 505 39.58 9.90 20.18
N ARG A 506 38.84 10.71 20.92
CA ARG A 506 38.05 10.28 22.10
C ARG A 506 37.10 9.11 21.76
N VAL A 507 36.44 9.17 20.59
CA VAL A 507 35.47 8.13 20.17
C VAL A 507 36.16 6.78 19.98
N VAL A 508 37.38 6.76 19.41
CA VAL A 508 38.17 5.53 19.26
C VAL A 508 38.52 4.94 20.63
N ARG A 509 38.97 5.78 21.59
CA ARG A 509 39.28 5.32 22.95
C ARG A 509 38.09 4.62 23.62
N ILE A 510 36.89 5.24 23.53
CA ILE A 510 35.66 4.70 24.13
C ILE A 510 35.30 3.34 23.50
N HIS A 511 35.30 3.25 22.18
CA HIS A 511 34.96 2.01 21.48
C HIS A 511 35.99 0.92 21.73
N ALA A 512 37.28 1.25 21.79
CA ALA A 512 38.33 0.29 22.14
C ALA A 512 38.14 -0.29 23.56
N SER A 513 37.86 0.57 24.54
CA SER A 513 37.58 0.12 25.92
C SER A 513 36.34 -0.78 26.02
N ASN A 514 35.28 -0.44 25.28
CA ASN A 514 34.07 -1.25 25.23
C ASN A 514 34.32 -2.62 24.55
N ALA A 515 35.10 -2.62 23.46
CA ALA A 515 35.44 -3.83 22.75
C ALA A 515 36.26 -4.80 23.63
N ILE A 516 37.24 -4.27 24.38
CA ILE A 516 38.02 -5.06 25.36
C ILE A 516 37.08 -5.74 26.35
N LYS A 517 36.22 -4.96 27.01
CA LYS A 517 35.27 -5.48 28.01
C LYS A 517 34.40 -6.59 27.42
N LYS A 518 33.86 -6.43 26.21
CA LYS A 518 33.03 -7.45 25.58
C LYS A 518 33.78 -8.71 25.21
N ILE A 519 35.06 -8.59 24.83
CA ILE A 519 35.90 -9.77 24.56
C ILE A 519 36.20 -10.51 25.86
N GLU A 520 36.56 -9.78 26.94
CA GLU A 520 36.82 -10.37 28.25
C GLU A 520 35.58 -11.09 28.79
N GLU A 521 34.41 -10.46 28.79
CA GLU A 521 33.12 -11.07 29.17
C GLU A 521 32.83 -12.36 28.37
N ARG A 522 33.18 -12.40 27.06
CA ARG A 522 33.00 -13.59 26.22
C ARG A 522 33.99 -14.71 26.56
N LEU A 523 35.22 -14.35 26.89
CA LEU A 523 36.26 -15.34 27.32
C LEU A 523 35.93 -15.95 28.66
N GLU A 524 35.47 -15.14 29.65
CA GLU A 524 35.01 -15.62 30.96
C GLU A 524 33.84 -16.62 30.87
N LEU A 525 32.94 -16.45 29.89
CA LEU A 525 31.84 -17.38 29.65
C LEU A 525 32.32 -18.72 29.08
N LEU A 526 33.39 -18.73 28.30
CA LEU A 526 34.00 -19.95 27.71
C LEU A 526 34.82 -20.76 28.73
N ASP A 527 35.33 -20.11 29.80
CA ASP A 527 36.10 -20.79 30.86
C ASP A 527 35.19 -21.45 31.93
N VAL A 528 33.87 -21.24 31.87
CA VAL A 528 32.88 -21.77 32.84
C VAL A 528 32.19 -23.04 32.30
N ASP A 529 32.27 -23.36 31.03
CA ASP A 529 31.74 -24.58 30.41
C ASP A 529 32.86 -25.62 30.22
#